data_4b4c86f07843e8396677d68f541f82b1
#
_entry.id   4b4c86f07843e8396677d68f541f82b1
#
_cell.length_a   1.000
_cell.length_b   1.000
_cell.length_c   1.000
_cell.angle_alpha   90.00
_cell.angle_beta   90.00
_cell.angle_gamma   90.00
#
_symmetry.space_group_name_H-M   'P 1'
#
loop_
_entity.id
_entity.type
_entity.pdbx_description
1 polymer ?
#
loop_
_entity_poly.entity_id
_entity_poly.type
_entity_poly.pdbx_seq_one_letter_code
_entity_poly.pdbx_strand_id
1 'polypeptide(L)'
;NTTVHAYDLADPELEKRSIDNQIQNSEEGSKAPTIAVLPFNNLSNDPEQDYFADGITEDIISHLSKWKTFPVISSNSAFAYKNTKENSKKISEELNARYLVVGSVRKGGNKVRINAKLIDADKDTQIWSQNWDRSLEDIFEIQDEVSQKVAVIISPALKANEIQQLEIKKKVNLSAWDESLQAQSYLSLSLIHI
;
A
#
# COMPACT_ATOMS: atom_id res chain seq x y z
N ASN A 1 -52.83 31.58 22.45
CA ASN A 1 -51.45 32.16 22.23
C ASN A 1 -50.41 31.23 22.82
N THR A 2 -49.92 30.34 22.02
CA THR A 2 -48.73 29.57 22.40
C THR A 2 -47.78 29.68 21.25
N THR A 3 -46.81 30.60 21.41
CA THR A 3 -45.69 30.78 20.49
C THR A 3 -44.74 29.63 20.71
N VAL A 4 -44.65 28.70 19.76
CA VAL A 4 -43.63 27.67 19.77
C VAL A 4 -42.37 28.30 19.18
N HIS A 5 -41.39 28.57 20.02
CA HIS A 5 -40.05 28.91 19.58
C HIS A 5 -39.36 27.65 19.02
N ALA A 6 -39.30 27.57 17.70
CA ALA A 6 -38.46 26.61 17.01
C ALA A 6 -37.04 27.20 16.90
N TYR A 7 -36.36 27.29 18.04
CA TYR A 7 -34.92 27.53 18.12
C TYR A 7 -34.43 26.53 19.14
N ASP A 8 -33.90 25.53 18.65
CA ASP A 8 -32.76 24.84 19.22
C ASP A 8 -32.67 23.46 18.59
N LEU A 9 -31.53 23.17 18.08
CA LEU A 9 -30.99 21.83 18.27
C LEU A 9 -29.78 21.60 17.36
N ALA A 10 -28.83 22.53 17.39
CA ALA A 10 -27.47 22.13 17.22
C ALA A 10 -26.91 21.90 18.63
N ASP A 11 -26.97 20.65 19.11
CA ASP A 11 -26.26 20.29 20.34
C ASP A 11 -24.77 20.48 20.12
N PRO A 12 -24.11 21.44 20.79
CA PRO A 12 -22.68 21.73 20.58
C PRO A 12 -21.78 20.51 20.84
N GLU A 13 -22.26 19.56 21.66
CA GLU A 13 -21.55 18.31 21.90
C GLU A 13 -21.65 17.33 20.72
N LEU A 14 -22.78 17.30 20.00
CA LEU A 14 -22.94 16.48 18.80
C LEU A 14 -22.14 17.04 17.63
N GLU A 15 -22.11 18.37 17.47
CA GLU A 15 -21.22 19.01 16.48
C GLU A 15 -19.74 18.75 16.82
N LYS A 16 -19.36 18.88 18.07
CA LYS A 16 -17.99 18.62 18.51
C LYS A 16 -17.59 17.17 18.28
N ARG A 17 -18.45 16.20 18.60
CA ARG A 17 -18.23 14.77 18.33
C ARG A 17 -18.17 14.47 16.83
N SER A 18 -18.96 15.14 16.01
CA SER A 18 -18.89 14.97 14.54
C SER A 18 -17.60 15.55 13.96
N ILE A 19 -17.13 16.68 14.47
CA ILE A 19 -15.87 17.31 14.09
C ILE A 19 -14.68 16.45 14.57
N ASP A 20 -14.70 15.97 15.81
CA ASP A 20 -13.65 15.10 16.35
C ASP A 20 -13.58 13.77 15.58
N ASN A 21 -14.71 13.17 15.21
CA ASN A 21 -14.76 11.99 14.35
C ASN A 21 -14.26 12.27 12.92
N GLN A 22 -14.53 13.46 12.37
CA GLN A 22 -14.01 13.86 11.06
C GLN A 22 -12.51 14.13 11.11
N ILE A 23 -12.01 14.70 12.20
CA ILE A 23 -10.56 14.91 12.41
C ILE A 23 -9.86 13.57 12.58
N GLN A 24 -10.37 12.65 13.39
CA GLN A 24 -9.80 11.31 13.54
C GLN A 24 -9.81 10.53 12.23
N ASN A 25 -10.90 10.55 11.47
CA ASN A 25 -10.98 9.92 10.15
C ASN A 25 -10.05 10.61 9.12
N SER A 26 -9.76 11.91 9.25
CA SER A 26 -8.81 12.62 8.39
C SER A 26 -7.35 12.34 8.76
N GLU A 27 -7.06 12.08 10.03
CA GLU A 27 -5.71 11.67 10.48
C GLU A 27 -5.38 10.23 10.11
N GLU A 28 -6.34 9.30 10.13
CA GLU A 28 -6.15 7.94 9.62
C GLU A 28 -5.97 7.90 8.09
N GLY A 29 -6.54 8.86 7.35
CA GLY A 29 -6.41 8.96 5.89
C GLY A 29 -5.10 9.58 5.39
N SER A 30 -4.25 10.12 6.27
CA SER A 30 -3.06 10.93 5.90
C SER A 30 -1.72 10.23 6.11
N LYS A 31 -1.67 9.02 6.64
CA LYS A 31 -0.40 8.29 6.76
C LYS A 31 -0.01 7.71 5.42
N ALA A 32 1.22 8.00 4.96
CA ALA A 32 1.79 7.37 3.77
C ALA A 32 1.72 5.84 3.93
N PRO A 33 1.29 5.11 2.89
CA PRO A 33 1.15 3.65 2.97
C PRO A 33 2.51 3.00 3.22
N THR A 34 2.53 2.00 4.09
CA THR A 34 3.73 1.26 4.45
C THR A 34 4.03 0.18 3.42
N ILE A 35 5.31 -0.05 3.18
CA ILE A 35 5.83 -1.08 2.27
C ILE A 35 6.54 -2.15 3.09
N ALA A 36 6.28 -3.42 2.78
CA ALA A 36 7.10 -4.54 3.23
C ALA A 36 7.77 -5.22 2.04
N VAL A 37 9.06 -5.50 2.16
CA VAL A 37 9.79 -6.34 1.20
C VAL A 37 9.93 -7.71 1.84
N LEU A 38 9.23 -8.70 1.31
CA LEU A 38 9.30 -10.07 1.82
C LEU A 38 10.56 -10.76 1.29
N PRO A 39 11.14 -11.69 2.05
CA PRO A 39 12.30 -12.46 1.60
C PRO A 39 12.05 -13.10 0.24
N PHE A 40 12.99 -12.91 -0.69
CA PHE A 40 12.88 -13.51 -2.01
C PHE A 40 13.03 -15.03 -1.90
N ASN A 41 12.18 -15.74 -2.61
CA ASN A 41 12.21 -17.20 -2.59
C ASN A 41 13.32 -17.73 -3.48
N ASN A 42 14.16 -18.61 -2.94
CA ASN A 42 15.09 -19.39 -3.74
C ASN A 42 14.33 -20.54 -4.43
N LEU A 43 14.20 -20.46 -5.75
CA LEU A 43 13.57 -21.51 -6.58
C LEU A 43 14.62 -22.45 -7.22
N SER A 44 15.87 -22.38 -6.76
CA SER A 44 16.95 -23.28 -7.16
C SER A 44 17.06 -24.45 -6.19
N ASN A 45 17.70 -25.53 -6.63
CA ASN A 45 18.08 -26.63 -5.72
C ASN A 45 19.44 -26.39 -5.05
N ASP A 46 19.92 -25.14 -5.03
CA ASP A 46 21.22 -24.72 -4.54
C ASP A 46 21.05 -23.84 -3.29
N PRO A 47 21.37 -24.35 -2.09
CA PRO A 47 21.23 -23.58 -0.84
C PRO A 47 22.08 -22.31 -0.77
N GLU A 48 23.18 -22.23 -1.53
CA GLU A 48 24.01 -21.03 -1.58
C GLU A 48 23.24 -19.84 -2.16
N GLN A 49 22.20 -20.09 -2.95
CA GLN A 49 21.34 -19.03 -3.48
C GLN A 49 20.39 -18.43 -2.42
N ASP A 50 20.26 -19.02 -1.24
CA ASP A 50 19.50 -18.44 -0.12
C ASP A 50 20.18 -17.16 0.38
N TYR A 51 21.51 -17.16 0.52
CA TYR A 51 22.27 -15.94 0.87
C TYR A 51 22.08 -14.84 -0.16
N PHE A 52 22.10 -15.20 -1.44
CA PHE A 52 21.89 -14.23 -2.50
C PHE A 52 20.47 -13.66 -2.49
N ALA A 53 19.46 -14.49 -2.30
CA ALA A 53 18.07 -14.05 -2.21
C ALA A 53 17.83 -13.15 -0.98
N ASP A 54 18.41 -13.52 0.17
CA ASP A 54 18.34 -12.74 1.40
C ASP A 54 19.05 -11.39 1.24
N GLY A 55 20.25 -11.39 0.66
CA GLY A 55 21.01 -10.16 0.41
C GLY A 55 20.27 -9.18 -0.51
N ILE A 56 19.71 -9.65 -1.63
CA ILE A 56 18.86 -8.81 -2.49
C ILE A 56 17.71 -8.20 -1.69
N THR A 57 17.06 -8.98 -0.82
CA THR A 57 15.95 -8.51 0.00
C THR A 57 16.38 -7.38 0.93
N GLU A 58 17.49 -7.55 1.65
CA GLU A 58 18.03 -6.54 2.57
C GLU A 58 18.45 -5.26 1.84
N ASP A 59 19.07 -5.39 0.67
CA ASP A 59 19.50 -4.24 -0.13
C ASP A 59 18.30 -3.47 -0.69
N ILE A 60 17.25 -4.15 -1.14
CA ILE A 60 16.01 -3.48 -1.57
C ILE A 60 15.40 -2.70 -0.39
N ILE A 61 15.32 -3.29 0.81
CA ILE A 61 14.83 -2.61 2.03
C ILE A 61 15.69 -1.37 2.30
N SER A 62 17.01 -1.52 2.26
CA SER A 62 17.97 -0.43 2.48
C SER A 62 17.79 0.70 1.47
N HIS A 63 17.70 0.39 0.18
CA HIS A 63 17.52 1.40 -0.87
C HIS A 63 16.18 2.12 -0.78
N LEU A 64 15.08 1.40 -0.54
CA LEU A 64 13.75 2.01 -0.36
C LEU A 64 13.73 2.92 0.88
N SER A 65 14.37 2.52 1.97
CA SER A 65 14.41 3.30 3.22
C SER A 65 15.14 4.63 3.07
N LYS A 66 16.12 4.73 2.16
CA LYS A 66 16.85 5.99 1.87
C LYS A 66 15.93 7.07 1.29
N TRP A 67 14.87 6.71 0.62
CA TRP A 67 14.02 7.66 -0.10
C TRP A 67 12.99 8.37 0.77
N LYS A 68 12.73 7.88 1.98
CA LYS A 68 11.84 8.50 2.99
C LYS A 68 10.42 8.87 2.48
N THR A 69 10.05 8.42 1.30
CA THR A 69 8.73 8.73 0.70
C THR A 69 7.63 7.88 1.31
N PHE A 70 7.96 6.63 1.62
CA PHE A 70 7.06 5.65 2.22
C PHE A 70 7.78 4.97 3.40
N PRO A 71 7.08 4.71 4.51
CA PRO A 71 7.60 3.87 5.59
C PRO A 71 7.90 2.47 5.04
N VAL A 72 9.05 1.91 5.42
CA VAL A 72 9.45 0.55 5.02
C VAL A 72 9.56 -0.31 6.26
N ILE A 73 8.94 -1.49 6.23
CA ILE A 73 9.02 -2.48 7.32
C ILE A 73 10.47 -2.97 7.46
N SER A 74 10.92 -3.14 8.70
CA SER A 74 12.27 -3.61 9.01
C SER A 74 12.52 -5.02 8.46
N SER A 75 13.77 -5.31 8.11
CA SER A 75 14.16 -6.66 7.65
C SER A 75 13.81 -7.74 8.66
N ASN A 76 14.03 -7.51 9.96
CA ASN A 76 13.70 -8.49 11.01
C ASN A 76 12.23 -8.92 10.98
N SER A 77 11.31 -7.96 10.83
CA SER A 77 9.88 -8.25 10.76
C SER A 77 9.51 -8.95 9.46
N ALA A 78 10.10 -8.53 8.35
CA ALA A 78 9.85 -9.13 7.04
C ALA A 78 10.38 -10.58 6.95
N PHE A 79 11.57 -10.85 7.52
CA PHE A 79 12.18 -12.17 7.50
C PHE A 79 11.46 -13.22 8.34
N ALA A 80 10.59 -12.82 9.27
CA ALA A 80 9.69 -13.75 9.97
C ALA A 80 8.77 -14.50 8.99
N TYR A 81 8.53 -13.94 7.80
CA TYR A 81 7.70 -14.55 6.75
C TYR A 81 8.50 -15.33 5.70
N LYS A 82 9.78 -15.61 5.95
CA LYS A 82 10.59 -16.43 5.04
C LYS A 82 9.96 -17.82 4.89
N ASN A 83 9.78 -18.26 3.65
CA ASN A 83 9.15 -19.54 3.30
C ASN A 83 7.70 -19.71 3.79
N THR A 84 7.01 -18.63 4.16
CA THR A 84 5.61 -18.70 4.54
C THR A 84 4.72 -19.07 3.34
N LYS A 85 3.62 -19.77 3.64
CA LYS A 85 2.53 -20.06 2.68
C LYS A 85 1.33 -19.14 2.86
N GLU A 86 1.44 -18.18 3.76
CA GLU A 86 0.38 -17.21 4.02
C GLU A 86 0.12 -16.37 2.77
N ASN A 87 -1.14 -15.94 2.61
CA ASN A 87 -1.49 -15.06 1.51
C ASN A 87 -1.06 -13.62 1.76
N SER A 88 -0.93 -12.85 0.70
CA SER A 88 -0.49 -11.44 0.73
C SER A 88 -1.35 -10.59 1.66
N LYS A 89 -2.67 -10.83 1.72
CA LYS A 89 -3.59 -10.07 2.54
C LYS A 89 -3.31 -10.26 4.04
N LYS A 90 -3.14 -11.51 4.48
CA LYS A 90 -2.85 -11.81 5.89
C LYS A 90 -1.51 -11.23 6.31
N ILE A 91 -0.46 -11.38 5.50
CA ILE A 91 0.85 -10.78 5.76
C ILE A 91 0.75 -9.25 5.86
N SER A 92 0.00 -8.63 4.97
CA SER A 92 -0.25 -7.19 4.96
C SER A 92 -0.92 -6.72 6.25
N GLU A 93 -1.95 -7.42 6.72
CA GLU A 93 -2.65 -7.11 7.96
C GLU A 93 -1.72 -7.22 9.17
N GLU A 94 -0.94 -8.31 9.28
CA GLU A 94 -0.02 -8.55 10.39
C GLU A 94 1.15 -7.56 10.43
N LEU A 95 1.69 -7.16 9.27
CA LEU A 95 2.76 -6.17 9.14
C LEU A 95 2.26 -4.72 9.10
N ASN A 96 0.96 -4.51 9.00
CA ASN A 96 0.36 -3.20 8.72
C ASN A 96 1.03 -2.53 7.50
N ALA A 97 1.24 -3.31 6.43
CA ALA A 97 1.92 -2.90 5.22
C ALA A 97 1.01 -3.09 4.01
N ARG A 98 0.52 -2.00 3.44
CA ARG A 98 -0.38 -2.07 2.29
C ARG A 98 0.28 -2.61 1.05
N TYR A 99 1.55 -2.28 0.83
CA TYR A 99 2.30 -2.72 -0.33
C TYR A 99 3.30 -3.80 0.03
N LEU A 100 3.30 -4.87 -0.76
CA LEU A 100 4.25 -5.98 -0.61
C LEU A 100 5.14 -6.07 -1.86
N VAL A 101 6.44 -6.06 -1.64
CA VAL A 101 7.43 -6.44 -2.65
C VAL A 101 7.76 -7.90 -2.42
N VAL A 102 7.51 -8.74 -3.41
CA VAL A 102 7.80 -10.16 -3.37
C VAL A 102 8.67 -10.54 -4.55
N GLY A 103 9.48 -11.56 -4.40
CA GLY A 103 10.36 -11.97 -5.49
C GLY A 103 10.86 -13.40 -5.39
N SER A 104 11.59 -13.79 -6.39
CA SER A 104 12.25 -15.09 -6.45
C SER A 104 13.56 -15.03 -7.21
N VAL A 105 14.46 -15.92 -6.83
CA VAL A 105 15.75 -16.15 -7.47
C VAL A 105 15.79 -17.57 -7.99
N ARG A 106 16.24 -17.76 -9.23
CA ARG A 106 16.47 -19.07 -9.82
C ARG A 106 17.82 -19.12 -10.54
N LYS A 107 18.69 -20.01 -10.12
CA LYS A 107 19.96 -20.31 -10.78
C LYS A 107 19.77 -21.41 -11.83
N GLY A 108 20.38 -21.26 -12.99
CA GLY A 108 20.43 -22.25 -14.05
C GLY A 108 21.79 -22.20 -14.75
N GLY A 109 22.68 -23.14 -14.41
CA GLY A 109 24.08 -23.10 -14.87
C GLY A 109 24.80 -21.85 -14.37
N ASN A 110 25.39 -21.07 -15.27
CA ASN A 110 26.09 -19.82 -14.97
C ASN A 110 25.17 -18.58 -15.06
N LYS A 111 23.86 -18.77 -15.03
CA LYS A 111 22.90 -17.68 -15.09
C LYS A 111 21.96 -17.68 -13.88
N VAL A 112 21.61 -16.49 -13.45
CA VAL A 112 20.59 -16.26 -12.43
C VAL A 112 19.44 -15.46 -13.03
N ARG A 113 18.21 -15.91 -12.78
CA ARG A 113 16.99 -15.15 -13.04
C ARG A 113 16.43 -14.66 -11.73
N ILE A 114 16.20 -13.36 -11.67
CA ILE A 114 15.58 -12.69 -10.52
C ILE A 114 14.26 -12.14 -11.00
N ASN A 115 13.20 -12.41 -10.25
CA ASN A 115 11.87 -11.86 -10.46
C ASN A 115 11.51 -11.00 -9.25
N ALA A 116 10.98 -9.79 -9.50
CA ALA A 116 10.38 -8.97 -8.45
C ALA A 116 8.98 -8.51 -8.87
N LYS A 117 8.09 -8.39 -7.89
CA LYS A 117 6.69 -7.97 -8.07
C LYS A 117 6.32 -7.01 -6.96
N LEU A 118 5.47 -6.03 -7.30
CA LEU A 118 4.81 -5.14 -6.35
C LEU A 118 3.31 -5.47 -6.31
N ILE A 119 2.80 -5.70 -5.13
CA ILE A 119 1.39 -6.08 -4.88
C ILE A 119 0.74 -5.01 -4.02
N ASP A 120 -0.44 -4.53 -4.40
CA ASP A 120 -1.38 -3.83 -3.51
C ASP A 120 -2.17 -4.93 -2.77
N ALA A 121 -1.84 -5.15 -1.50
CA ALA A 121 -2.40 -6.25 -0.72
C ALA A 121 -3.86 -6.00 -0.29
N ASP A 122 -4.30 -4.73 -0.20
CA ASP A 122 -5.69 -4.39 0.08
C ASP A 122 -6.62 -4.84 -1.04
N LYS A 123 -6.13 -4.78 -2.28
CA LYS A 123 -6.88 -5.16 -3.49
C LYS A 123 -6.52 -6.53 -4.03
N ASP A 124 -5.50 -7.16 -3.46
CA ASP A 124 -4.89 -8.39 -3.96
C ASP A 124 -4.53 -8.28 -5.46
N THR A 125 -3.96 -7.13 -5.86
CA THR A 125 -3.62 -6.84 -7.26
C THR A 125 -2.13 -6.60 -7.42
N GLN A 126 -1.56 -7.20 -8.47
CA GLN A 126 -0.17 -6.96 -8.86
C GLN A 126 -0.09 -5.64 -9.65
N ILE A 127 0.63 -4.64 -9.09
CA ILE A 127 0.82 -3.34 -9.70
C ILE A 127 1.93 -3.38 -10.74
N TRP A 128 2.98 -4.16 -10.44
CA TRP A 128 4.17 -4.20 -11.27
C TRP A 128 4.90 -5.53 -11.13
N SER A 129 5.60 -5.95 -12.20
CA SER A 129 6.59 -7.04 -12.15
C SER A 129 7.67 -6.87 -13.20
N GLN A 130 8.85 -7.39 -12.89
CA GLN A 130 9.99 -7.42 -13.80
C GLN A 130 10.89 -8.63 -13.52
N ASN A 131 11.59 -9.07 -14.58
CA ASN A 131 12.58 -10.12 -14.52
C ASN A 131 13.94 -9.58 -14.97
N TRP A 132 15.00 -10.07 -14.34
CA TRP A 132 16.40 -9.83 -14.72
C TRP A 132 17.09 -11.16 -14.93
N ASP A 133 17.76 -11.31 -16.06
CA ASP A 133 18.65 -12.43 -16.36
C ASP A 133 20.08 -11.92 -16.34
N ARG A 134 20.95 -12.51 -15.50
CA ARG A 134 22.33 -12.11 -15.31
C ARG A 134 23.26 -13.32 -15.33
N SER A 135 24.52 -13.10 -15.70
CA SER A 135 25.59 -14.08 -15.52
C SER A 135 26.09 -14.06 -14.08
N LEU A 136 26.40 -15.19 -13.48
CA LEU A 136 26.92 -15.31 -12.11
C LEU A 136 28.43 -15.05 -12.04
N GLU A 137 28.92 -13.99 -12.66
CA GLU A 137 30.35 -13.63 -12.64
C GLU A 137 30.70 -12.82 -11.40
N ASP A 138 29.84 -11.88 -11.02
CA ASP A 138 29.94 -11.12 -9.78
C ASP A 138 28.56 -11.02 -9.11
N ILE A 139 28.40 -11.79 -8.04
CA ILE A 139 27.11 -11.92 -7.33
C ILE A 139 26.74 -10.63 -6.59
N PHE A 140 27.72 -9.89 -6.07
CA PHE A 140 27.49 -8.64 -5.35
C PHE A 140 27.12 -7.49 -6.29
N GLU A 141 27.78 -7.44 -7.48
CA GLU A 141 27.44 -6.44 -8.49
C GLU A 141 26.00 -6.62 -9.00
N ILE A 142 25.58 -7.87 -9.20
CA ILE A 142 24.20 -8.21 -9.59
C ILE A 142 23.21 -7.80 -8.50
N GLN A 143 23.54 -8.07 -7.25
CA GLN A 143 22.72 -7.76 -6.08
C GLN A 143 22.51 -6.24 -5.98
N ASP A 144 23.56 -5.45 -6.07
CA ASP A 144 23.52 -3.99 -6.06
C ASP A 144 22.70 -3.44 -7.24
N GLU A 145 22.97 -3.91 -8.46
CA GLU A 145 22.26 -3.46 -9.66
C GLU A 145 20.75 -3.71 -9.56
N VAL A 146 20.35 -4.93 -9.15
CA VAL A 146 18.97 -5.31 -9.11
C VAL A 146 18.23 -4.58 -7.99
N SER A 147 18.83 -4.49 -6.80
CA SER A 147 18.22 -3.81 -5.65
C SER A 147 17.98 -2.33 -5.94
N GLN A 148 18.95 -1.64 -6.53
CA GLN A 148 18.80 -0.25 -6.95
C GLN A 148 17.69 -0.09 -7.99
N LYS A 149 17.65 -0.93 -9.02
CA LYS A 149 16.64 -0.89 -10.08
C LYS A 149 15.25 -1.15 -9.53
N VAL A 150 15.09 -2.12 -8.66
CA VAL A 150 13.80 -2.41 -8.01
C VAL A 150 13.33 -1.19 -7.22
N ALA A 151 14.18 -0.59 -6.40
CA ALA A 151 13.83 0.59 -5.62
C ALA A 151 13.45 1.79 -6.51
N VAL A 152 14.22 2.05 -7.59
CA VAL A 152 13.95 3.14 -8.54
C VAL A 152 12.60 2.98 -9.22
N ILE A 153 12.22 1.76 -9.59
CA ILE A 153 10.98 1.50 -10.33
C ILE A 153 9.76 1.47 -9.41
N ILE A 154 9.91 0.92 -8.20
CA ILE A 154 8.78 0.78 -7.26
C ILE A 154 8.25 2.15 -6.81
N SER A 155 9.11 3.13 -6.53
CA SER A 155 8.66 4.41 -5.99
C SER A 155 7.72 5.20 -6.92
N PRO A 156 7.98 5.36 -8.22
CA PRO A 156 7.01 5.94 -9.15
C PRO A 156 5.72 5.14 -9.28
N ALA A 157 5.81 3.80 -9.30
CA ALA A 157 4.64 2.93 -9.39
C ALA A 157 3.71 3.09 -8.17
N LEU A 158 4.27 3.18 -6.97
CA LEU A 158 3.54 3.48 -5.75
C LEU A 158 2.86 4.85 -5.80
N LYS A 159 3.59 5.89 -6.19
CA LYS A 159 3.04 7.25 -6.30
C LYS A 159 1.88 7.31 -7.29
N ALA A 160 2.02 6.68 -8.45
CA ALA A 160 0.97 6.63 -9.46
C ALA A 160 -0.28 5.91 -8.95
N ASN A 161 -0.11 4.79 -8.25
CA ASN A 161 -1.22 4.06 -7.65
C ASN A 161 -1.92 4.87 -6.56
N GLU A 162 -1.20 5.55 -5.68
CA GLU A 162 -1.78 6.42 -4.66
C GLU A 162 -2.56 7.60 -5.26
N ILE A 163 -2.03 8.27 -6.27
CA ILE A 163 -2.72 9.34 -6.96
C ILE A 163 -4.04 8.83 -7.56
N GLN A 164 -4.01 7.69 -8.24
CA GLN A 164 -5.22 7.08 -8.80
C GLN A 164 -6.26 6.74 -7.71
N GLN A 165 -5.82 6.25 -6.54
CA GLN A 165 -6.71 5.98 -5.42
C GLN A 165 -7.39 7.25 -4.89
N LEU A 166 -6.62 8.33 -4.75
CA LEU A 166 -7.15 9.63 -4.30
C LEU A 166 -8.17 10.19 -5.29
N GLU A 167 -7.94 10.06 -6.60
CA GLU A 167 -8.89 10.48 -7.62
C GLU A 167 -10.20 9.69 -7.57
N ILE A 168 -10.12 8.37 -7.36
CA ILE A 168 -11.30 7.51 -7.21
C ILE A 168 -12.10 7.91 -5.96
N LYS A 169 -11.42 8.08 -4.80
CA LYS A 169 -12.07 8.53 -3.56
C LYS A 169 -12.75 9.88 -3.72
N LYS A 170 -12.10 10.82 -4.40
CA LYS A 170 -12.67 12.15 -4.67
C LYS A 170 -13.93 12.08 -5.54
N LYS A 171 -13.94 11.24 -6.58
CA LYS A 171 -15.12 11.03 -7.43
C LYS A 171 -16.28 10.41 -6.67
N VAL A 172 -16.01 9.40 -5.84
CA VAL A 172 -17.04 8.74 -5.00
C VAL A 172 -17.64 9.74 -4.01
N ASN A 173 -16.82 10.56 -3.34
CA ASN A 173 -17.32 11.57 -2.40
C ASN A 173 -18.17 12.65 -3.10
N LEU A 174 -17.79 13.09 -4.31
CA LEU A 174 -18.59 14.05 -5.08
C LEU A 174 -19.95 13.47 -5.49
N SER A 175 -20.02 12.21 -5.96
CA SER A 175 -21.29 11.58 -6.32
C SER A 175 -22.20 11.39 -5.12
N ALA A 176 -21.68 10.99 -3.96
CA ALA A 176 -22.46 10.86 -2.73
C ALA A 176 -22.99 12.24 -2.25
N TRP A 177 -22.22 13.30 -2.46
CA TRP A 177 -22.65 14.66 -2.13
C TRP A 177 -23.77 15.16 -3.05
N ASP A 178 -23.67 14.90 -4.35
CA ASP A 178 -24.72 15.22 -5.33
C ASP A 178 -26.01 14.46 -5.03
N GLU A 179 -25.93 13.17 -4.69
CA GLU A 179 -27.10 12.38 -4.28
C GLU A 179 -27.76 12.92 -3.00
N SER A 180 -26.97 13.36 -2.02
CA SER A 180 -27.51 13.94 -0.78
C SER A 180 -28.19 15.28 -1.02
N LEU A 181 -27.65 16.14 -1.89
CA LEU A 181 -28.26 17.39 -2.29
C LEU A 181 -29.59 17.18 -3.04
N GLN A 182 -29.64 16.19 -3.93
CA GLN A 182 -30.88 15.82 -4.61
C GLN A 182 -31.95 15.33 -3.62
N ALA A 183 -31.56 14.47 -2.67
CA ALA A 183 -32.49 14.00 -1.63
C ALA A 183 -33.02 15.14 -0.78
N GLN A 184 -32.19 16.12 -0.40
CA GLN A 184 -32.64 17.32 0.32
C GLN A 184 -33.60 18.19 -0.49
N SER A 185 -33.37 18.33 -1.79
CA SER A 185 -34.25 19.09 -2.69
C SER A 185 -35.65 18.44 -2.80
N TYR A 186 -35.70 17.11 -2.88
CA TYR A 186 -36.99 16.39 -2.88
C TYR A 186 -37.76 16.53 -1.57
N LEU A 187 -37.08 16.51 -0.42
CA LEU A 187 -37.69 16.71 0.89
C LEU A 187 -38.26 18.13 1.06
N SER A 188 -37.52 19.15 0.56
CA SER A 188 -38.00 20.53 0.61
C SER A 188 -39.21 20.77 -0.29
N LEU A 189 -39.28 20.12 -1.45
CA LEU A 189 -40.44 20.20 -2.35
C LEU A 189 -41.68 19.48 -1.79
N SER A 190 -41.49 18.40 -1.04
CA SER A 190 -42.61 17.66 -0.41
C SER A 190 -43.24 18.42 0.74
N LEU A 191 -42.53 19.33 1.41
CA LEU A 191 -43.01 20.15 2.52
C LEU A 191 -43.80 21.40 2.07
N ILE A 192 -43.77 21.76 0.79
CA ILE A 192 -44.48 22.92 0.23
C ILE A 192 -45.89 22.53 -0.25
N HIS A 193 -46.23 21.24 -0.29
CA HIS A 193 -47.53 20.74 -0.75
C HIS A 193 -48.47 20.27 0.37
N ILE A 194 -48.30 20.75 1.61
CA ILE A 194 -49.27 20.65 2.71
C ILE A 194 -49.75 22.09 3.12
#